data_e4a212a3e6f8518a310b58bde05961b9
#
_entry.id   e4a212a3e6f8518a310b58bde05961b9
#
_cell.length_a   1.000
_cell.length_b   1.000
_cell.length_c   1.000
_cell.angle_alpha   90.00
_cell.angle_beta   90.00
_cell.angle_gamma   90.00
#
_symmetry.space_group_name_H-M   'P 1'
#
loop_
_entity.id
_entity.type
_entity.pdbx_description
1 polymer ?
#
loop_
_entity_poly.entity_id
_entity_poly.type
_entity_poly.pdbx_seq_one_letter_code
_entity_poly.pdbx_strand_id
1 'polypeptide(L)'
;VVWKWLADVPDPEIPAISLLDLGVIRDIQWRADTLEVTVTPTYSGCPATSLINFQIEAALSARGIQKLTLKRQIAPPWTTDWMSDAGCKKLEAYGIAPPRSTGSPKQCPRCKSNSLEEISEFGSTPCKAQWRCKDCLEPIDYFKCI
;
A
#
# COMPACT_ATOMS: atom_id res chain seq x y z
N VAL A 1 -11.78 13.44 -11.33
CA VAL A 1 -10.74 13.38 -12.38
C VAL A 1 -9.37 13.16 -11.75
N VAL A 2 -8.98 13.94 -10.76
CA VAL A 2 -7.68 13.80 -10.08
C VAL A 2 -7.53 12.44 -9.39
N TRP A 3 -8.57 11.94 -8.73
CA TRP A 3 -8.58 10.60 -8.15
C TRP A 3 -8.21 9.53 -9.19
N LYS A 4 -8.76 9.67 -10.38
CA LYS A 4 -8.50 8.71 -11.46
C LYS A 4 -7.03 8.75 -11.91
N TRP A 5 -6.43 9.92 -11.95
CA TRP A 5 -5.01 10.05 -12.30
C TRP A 5 -4.11 9.40 -11.23
N LEU A 6 -4.49 9.54 -9.97
CA LEU A 6 -3.72 8.97 -8.86
C LEU A 6 -3.94 7.45 -8.71
N ALA A 7 -5.01 6.92 -9.27
CA ALA A 7 -5.24 5.47 -9.29
C ALA A 7 -4.17 4.70 -10.08
N ASP A 8 -3.47 5.38 -10.97
CA ASP A 8 -2.40 4.77 -11.78
C ASP A 8 -1.01 4.90 -11.14
N VAL A 9 -0.90 5.59 -9.99
CA VAL A 9 0.38 5.77 -9.29
C VAL A 9 0.66 4.56 -8.40
N PRO A 10 1.68 3.74 -8.72
CA PRO A 10 1.97 2.55 -7.92
C PRO A 10 2.64 2.90 -6.60
N ASP A 11 2.48 2.01 -5.61
CA ASP A 11 3.26 2.08 -4.39
C ASP A 11 4.72 1.72 -4.71
N PRO A 12 5.72 2.50 -4.22
CA PRO A 12 7.12 2.24 -4.55
C PRO A 12 7.66 0.94 -3.96
N GLU A 13 7.11 0.47 -2.85
CA GLU A 13 7.53 -0.79 -2.21
C GLU A 13 6.79 -2.00 -2.76
N ILE A 14 5.54 -1.81 -3.22
CA ILE A 14 4.69 -2.86 -3.77
C ILE A 14 4.06 -2.36 -5.08
N PRO A 15 4.78 -2.44 -6.21
CA PRO A 15 4.29 -1.87 -7.48
C PRO A 15 3.00 -2.48 -8.01
N ALA A 16 2.57 -3.62 -7.46
CA ALA A 16 1.34 -4.30 -7.87
C ALA A 16 0.08 -3.54 -7.47
N ILE A 17 0.16 -2.64 -6.47
CA ILE A 17 -0.98 -1.86 -6.00
C ILE A 17 -0.72 -0.37 -6.14
N SER A 18 -1.79 0.40 -6.29
CA SER A 18 -1.70 1.86 -6.36
C SER A 18 -1.77 2.47 -4.96
N LEU A 19 -1.39 3.74 -4.88
CA LEU A 19 -1.51 4.52 -3.64
C LEU A 19 -2.97 4.66 -3.20
N LEU A 20 -3.92 4.66 -4.14
CA LEU A 20 -5.35 4.66 -3.80
C LEU A 20 -5.79 3.31 -3.22
N ASP A 21 -5.36 2.20 -3.82
CA ASP A 21 -5.66 0.86 -3.31
C ASP A 21 -5.15 0.67 -1.89
N LEU A 22 -3.98 1.22 -1.61
CA LEU A 22 -3.37 1.16 -0.28
C LEU A 22 -4.07 2.06 0.74
N GLY A 23 -4.79 3.08 0.28
CA GLY A 23 -5.51 4.00 1.16
C GLY A 23 -4.63 5.08 1.78
N VAL A 24 -3.45 5.36 1.24
CA VAL A 24 -2.57 6.42 1.75
C VAL A 24 -3.00 7.82 1.29
N ILE A 25 -3.73 7.93 0.17
CA ILE A 25 -4.29 9.20 -0.27
C ILE A 25 -5.65 9.36 0.39
N ARG A 26 -5.77 10.34 1.30
CA ARG A 26 -6.96 10.50 2.14
C ARG A 26 -7.96 11.51 1.60
N ASP A 27 -7.47 12.58 0.98
CA ASP A 27 -8.34 13.63 0.49
C ASP A 27 -7.66 14.43 -0.62
N ILE A 28 -8.48 14.98 -1.50
CA ILE A 28 -8.03 15.83 -2.61
C ILE A 28 -8.99 17.02 -2.67
N GLN A 29 -8.47 18.23 -2.51
CA GLN A 29 -9.26 19.46 -2.52
C GLN A 29 -8.59 20.54 -3.37
N TRP A 30 -9.41 21.34 -4.05
CA TRP A 30 -8.95 22.57 -4.66
C TRP A 30 -9.13 23.73 -3.68
N ARG A 31 -8.03 24.43 -3.42
CA ARG A 31 -8.04 25.68 -2.65
C ARG A 31 -7.58 26.81 -3.56
N ALA A 32 -8.56 27.58 -4.07
CA ALA A 32 -8.35 28.55 -5.14
C ALA A 32 -7.72 27.84 -6.37
N ASP A 33 -6.50 28.18 -6.75
CA ASP A 33 -5.80 27.60 -7.90
C ASP A 33 -4.79 26.49 -7.51
N THR A 34 -4.73 26.16 -6.23
CA THR A 34 -3.79 25.15 -5.70
C THR A 34 -4.52 23.85 -5.38
N LEU A 35 -4.01 22.74 -5.88
CA LEU A 35 -4.51 21.41 -5.53
C LEU A 35 -3.86 20.95 -4.22
N GLU A 36 -4.67 20.60 -3.24
CA GLU A 36 -4.20 20.05 -1.97
C GLU A 36 -4.50 18.55 -1.92
N VAL A 37 -3.46 17.74 -1.71
CA VAL A 37 -3.58 16.29 -1.56
C VAL A 37 -3.13 15.92 -0.16
N THR A 38 -4.01 15.23 0.58
CA THR A 38 -3.72 14.77 1.93
C THR A 38 -3.26 13.31 1.89
N VAL A 39 -2.09 13.05 2.47
CA VAL A 39 -1.44 11.75 2.46
C VAL A 39 -1.18 11.28 3.88
N THR A 40 -1.53 10.03 4.19
CA THR A 40 -1.22 9.38 5.46
C THR A 40 -0.29 8.19 5.18
N PRO A 41 0.97 8.21 5.65
CA PRO A 41 1.88 7.08 5.47
C PRO A 41 1.41 5.86 6.26
N THR A 42 1.79 4.66 5.81
CA THR A 42 1.40 3.41 6.47
C THR A 42 1.98 3.27 7.88
N TYR A 43 3.09 3.94 8.15
CA TYR A 43 3.67 4.06 9.49
C TYR A 43 4.50 5.34 9.59
N SER A 44 4.69 5.87 10.79
CA SER A 44 5.29 7.21 11.01
C SER A 44 6.75 7.28 10.62
N GLY A 45 7.50 6.40 10.44
CA GLY A 45 8.90 6.42 10.01
C GLY A 45 9.12 5.87 8.61
N CYS A 46 8.07 5.80 7.78
CA CYS A 46 8.14 5.18 6.47
C CYS A 46 9.22 5.83 5.59
N PRO A 47 10.29 5.11 5.20
CA PRO A 47 11.34 5.68 4.36
C PRO A 47 10.87 5.96 2.93
N ALA A 48 9.77 5.34 2.51
CA ALA A 48 9.18 5.56 1.20
C ALA A 48 8.35 6.84 1.11
N THR A 49 8.12 7.56 2.20
CA THR A 49 7.26 8.77 2.20
C THR A 49 7.73 9.81 1.20
N SER A 50 9.02 10.09 1.14
CA SER A 50 9.57 11.07 0.18
C SER A 50 9.37 10.61 -1.27
N LEU A 51 9.51 9.34 -1.53
CA LEU A 51 9.32 8.77 -2.86
C LEU A 51 7.83 8.79 -3.26
N ILE A 52 6.94 8.50 -2.31
CA ILE A 52 5.49 8.61 -2.53
C ILE A 52 5.12 10.03 -2.92
N ASN A 53 5.61 11.02 -2.17
CA ASN A 53 5.36 12.42 -2.47
C ASN A 53 5.89 12.80 -3.86
N PHE A 54 7.10 12.39 -4.18
CA PHE A 54 7.69 12.63 -5.49
C PHE A 54 6.85 12.02 -6.62
N GLN A 55 6.37 10.80 -6.45
CA GLN A 55 5.54 10.14 -7.45
C GLN A 55 4.20 10.84 -7.67
N ILE A 56 3.57 11.32 -6.58
CA ILE A 56 2.34 12.09 -6.68
C ILE A 56 2.59 13.41 -7.42
N GLU A 57 3.64 14.12 -7.07
CA GLU A 57 4.02 15.36 -7.74
C GLU A 57 4.29 15.15 -9.24
N ALA A 58 5.06 14.12 -9.57
CA ALA A 58 5.38 13.80 -10.95
C ALA A 58 4.14 13.46 -11.78
N ALA A 59 3.24 12.63 -11.21
CA ALA A 59 2.02 12.22 -11.89
C ALA A 59 1.07 13.40 -12.16
N LEU A 60 0.94 14.30 -11.20
CA LEU A 60 0.06 15.48 -11.33
C LEU A 60 0.68 16.55 -12.21
N SER A 61 1.99 16.76 -12.13
CA SER A 61 2.70 17.70 -13.02
C SER A 61 2.58 17.27 -14.48
N ALA A 62 2.67 15.97 -14.75
CA ALA A 62 2.49 15.43 -16.09
C ALA A 62 1.06 15.69 -16.65
N ARG A 63 0.08 15.94 -15.78
CA ARG A 63 -1.30 16.25 -16.14
C ARG A 63 -1.59 17.76 -16.13
N GLY A 64 -0.57 18.58 -15.99
CA GLY A 64 -0.69 20.06 -16.06
C GLY A 64 -0.97 20.74 -14.71
N ILE A 65 -0.90 20.03 -13.60
CA ILE A 65 -1.05 20.62 -12.27
C ILE A 65 0.25 21.33 -11.88
N GLN A 66 0.23 22.64 -11.83
CA GLN A 66 1.43 23.45 -11.54
C GLN A 66 1.54 23.85 -10.06
N LYS A 67 0.40 24.06 -9.41
CA LYS A 67 0.35 24.46 -8.00
C LYS A 67 -0.22 23.31 -7.18
N LEU A 68 0.64 22.66 -6.43
CA LEU A 68 0.34 21.49 -5.64
C LEU A 68 0.86 21.64 -4.22
N THR A 69 0.03 21.30 -3.24
CA THR A 69 0.40 21.17 -1.84
C THR A 69 0.14 19.75 -1.39
N LEU A 70 1.17 19.10 -0.87
CA LEU A 70 1.05 17.78 -0.25
C LEU A 70 0.99 17.95 1.26
N LYS A 71 -0.14 17.58 1.85
CA LYS A 71 -0.39 17.69 3.28
C LYS A 71 -0.22 16.30 3.92
N ARG A 72 0.67 16.20 4.90
CA ARG A 72 0.84 14.99 5.67
C ARG A 72 -0.16 14.95 6.82
N GLN A 73 -0.92 13.88 6.93
CA GLN A 73 -1.85 13.64 8.02
C GLN A 73 -1.43 12.37 8.75
N ILE A 74 -1.14 12.47 10.04
CA ILE A 74 -0.72 11.34 10.86
C ILE A 74 -1.78 10.89 11.85
N ALA A 75 -2.84 11.64 12.01
CA ALA A 75 -3.98 11.33 12.88
C ALA A 75 -5.29 11.52 12.10
N PRO A 76 -6.14 10.49 12.02
CA PRO A 76 -5.94 9.14 12.53
C PRO A 76 -4.82 8.40 11.78
N PRO A 77 -4.15 7.44 12.45
CA PRO A 77 -3.08 6.67 11.80
C PRO A 77 -3.65 5.73 10.73
N TRP A 78 -2.83 5.43 9.74
CA TRP A 78 -3.20 4.48 8.69
C TRP A 78 -3.47 3.09 9.28
N THR A 79 -4.49 2.42 8.76
CA THR A 79 -4.79 1.02 9.09
C THR A 79 -4.99 0.21 7.82
N THR A 80 -4.85 -1.12 7.92
CA THR A 80 -5.12 -2.02 6.80
C THR A 80 -6.59 -2.01 6.38
N ASP A 81 -7.50 -1.55 7.23
CA ASP A 81 -8.91 -1.39 6.89
C ASP A 81 -9.13 -0.33 5.80
N TRP A 82 -8.16 0.55 5.57
CA TRP A 82 -8.22 1.56 4.52
C TRP A 82 -7.86 1.03 3.13
N MET A 83 -7.34 -0.19 3.06
CA MET A 83 -7.04 -0.83 1.78
C MET A 83 -8.33 -1.23 1.07
N SER A 84 -8.38 -1.03 -0.26
CA SER A 84 -9.51 -1.46 -1.05
C SER A 84 -9.53 -2.98 -1.25
N ASP A 85 -10.70 -3.55 -1.50
CA ASP A 85 -10.82 -4.97 -1.85
C ASP A 85 -10.05 -5.29 -3.12
N ALA A 86 -10.07 -4.37 -4.10
CA ALA A 86 -9.29 -4.51 -5.32
C ALA A 86 -7.79 -4.55 -5.03
N GLY A 87 -7.30 -3.74 -4.08
CA GLY A 87 -5.92 -3.75 -3.63
C GLY A 87 -5.52 -5.09 -3.02
N CYS A 88 -6.36 -5.65 -2.16
CA CYS A 88 -6.12 -6.96 -1.56
C CYS A 88 -6.04 -8.08 -2.62
N LYS A 89 -6.91 -8.04 -3.61
CA LYS A 89 -6.87 -9.01 -4.72
C LYS A 89 -5.62 -8.87 -5.57
N LYS A 90 -5.16 -7.65 -5.80
CA LYS A 90 -3.92 -7.38 -6.53
C LYS A 90 -2.70 -7.90 -5.76
N LEU A 91 -2.67 -7.75 -4.43
CA LEU A 91 -1.61 -8.33 -3.59
C LEU A 91 -1.56 -9.83 -3.75
N GLU A 92 -2.71 -10.50 -3.63
CA GLU A 92 -2.78 -11.96 -3.75
C GLU A 92 -2.31 -12.44 -5.14
N ALA A 93 -2.73 -11.77 -6.20
CA ALA A 93 -2.31 -12.08 -7.56
C ALA A 93 -0.80 -11.89 -7.76
N TYR A 94 -0.20 -10.95 -7.04
CA TYR A 94 1.24 -10.69 -7.10
C TYR A 94 2.06 -11.67 -6.25
N GLY A 95 1.41 -12.49 -5.42
CA GLY A 95 2.06 -13.45 -4.55
C GLY A 95 2.30 -12.98 -3.13
N ILE A 96 1.62 -11.91 -2.72
CA ILE A 96 1.64 -11.39 -1.35
C ILE A 96 0.32 -11.74 -0.68
N ALA A 97 0.37 -12.42 0.46
CA ALA A 97 -0.84 -12.74 1.22
C ALA A 97 -1.42 -11.45 1.81
N PRO A 98 -2.71 -11.14 1.56
CA PRO A 98 -3.32 -9.90 2.06
C PRO A 98 -3.51 -9.92 3.57
N PRO A 99 -3.64 -8.73 4.22
CA PRO A 99 -3.79 -8.63 5.67
C PRO A 99 -5.10 -9.21 6.16
N ARG A 100 -5.07 -9.77 7.35
CA ARG A 100 -6.23 -10.33 8.03
C ARG A 100 -6.23 -9.95 9.51
N SER A 101 -7.43 -9.78 10.06
CA SER A 101 -7.60 -9.46 11.49
C SER A 101 -6.99 -10.50 12.42
N THR A 102 -6.82 -11.75 11.96
CA THR A 102 -6.17 -12.82 12.73
C THR A 102 -4.65 -12.66 12.86
N GLY A 103 -4.05 -11.74 12.09
CA GLY A 103 -2.60 -11.53 12.11
C GLY A 103 -1.78 -12.58 11.37
N SER A 104 -2.44 -13.49 10.65
CA SER A 104 -1.77 -14.55 9.89
C SER A 104 -2.42 -14.74 8.53
N PRO A 105 -1.66 -15.18 7.50
CA PRO A 105 -2.23 -15.40 6.18
C PRO A 105 -3.22 -16.56 6.18
N LYS A 106 -4.23 -16.49 5.32
CA LYS A 106 -5.26 -17.52 5.21
C LYS A 106 -4.74 -18.74 4.47
N GLN A 107 -4.07 -18.50 3.36
CA GLN A 107 -3.62 -19.55 2.45
C GLN A 107 -2.42 -19.10 1.65
N CYS A 108 -1.68 -20.05 1.13
CA CYS A 108 -0.59 -19.76 0.21
C CYS A 108 -1.15 -19.12 -1.07
N PRO A 109 -0.65 -17.94 -1.49
CA PRO A 109 -1.10 -17.32 -2.73
C PRO A 109 -0.80 -18.14 -3.98
N ARG A 110 0.14 -19.08 -3.89
CA ARG A 110 0.56 -19.91 -5.02
C ARG A 110 -0.21 -21.21 -5.12
N CYS A 111 -0.16 -22.05 -4.09
CA CYS A 111 -0.78 -23.39 -4.13
C CYS A 111 -2.09 -23.49 -3.34
N LYS A 112 -2.51 -22.41 -2.67
CA LYS A 112 -3.75 -22.33 -1.89
C LYS A 112 -3.78 -23.22 -0.65
N SER A 113 -2.65 -23.78 -0.25
CA SER A 113 -2.53 -24.56 0.98
C SER A 113 -2.74 -23.69 2.22
N ASN A 114 -3.31 -24.27 3.27
CA ASN A 114 -3.45 -23.61 4.58
C ASN A 114 -2.28 -23.93 5.52
N SER A 115 -1.34 -24.77 5.09
CA SER A 115 -0.18 -25.18 5.91
C SER A 115 0.95 -24.16 5.77
N LEU A 116 0.92 -23.15 6.61
CA LEU A 116 1.85 -22.03 6.58
C LEU A 116 2.58 -21.88 7.90
N GLU A 117 3.85 -21.44 7.85
CA GLU A 117 4.64 -21.14 9.03
C GLU A 117 5.34 -19.79 8.91
N GLU A 118 5.40 -19.07 10.01
CA GLU A 118 6.13 -17.79 10.08
C GLU A 118 7.64 -18.05 10.17
N ILE A 119 8.39 -17.38 9.30
CA ILE A 119 9.86 -17.44 9.30
C ILE A 119 10.43 -16.22 10.01
N SER A 120 9.87 -15.03 9.74
CA SER A 120 10.32 -13.78 10.33
C SER A 120 9.16 -12.79 10.43
N GLU A 121 9.11 -12.05 11.54
CA GLU A 121 8.15 -10.98 11.73
C GLU A 121 8.36 -9.83 10.73
N PHE A 122 9.58 -9.66 10.23
CA PHE A 122 9.94 -8.62 9.26
C PHE A 122 10.43 -9.25 7.97
N GLY A 123 9.87 -8.80 6.86
CA GLY A 123 10.29 -9.18 5.51
C GLY A 123 11.17 -8.11 4.87
N SER A 124 11.01 -7.92 3.56
CA SER A 124 11.75 -6.90 2.81
C SER A 124 11.40 -5.47 3.22
N THR A 125 10.22 -5.27 3.82
CA THR A 125 9.77 -3.99 4.39
C THR A 125 9.14 -4.26 5.76
N PRO A 126 9.08 -3.25 6.67
CA PRO A 126 8.47 -3.43 7.99
C PRO A 126 6.97 -3.78 7.96
N CYS A 127 6.26 -3.46 6.89
CA CYS A 127 4.84 -3.75 6.74
C CYS A 127 4.56 -5.21 6.34
N LYS A 128 5.60 -5.98 5.98
CA LYS A 128 5.46 -7.37 5.57
C LYS A 128 6.20 -8.31 6.51
N ALA A 129 5.62 -9.50 6.71
CA ALA A 129 6.27 -10.62 7.40
C ALA A 129 6.65 -11.69 6.38
N GLN A 130 7.65 -12.48 6.73
CA GLN A 130 8.10 -13.59 5.89
C GLN A 130 7.51 -14.90 6.41
N TRP A 131 6.77 -15.58 5.56
CA TRP A 131 6.17 -16.89 5.83
C TRP A 131 6.66 -17.91 4.82
N ARG A 132 6.40 -19.17 5.08
CA ARG A 132 6.69 -20.27 4.15
C ARG A 132 5.51 -21.24 4.07
N CYS A 133 5.18 -21.66 2.86
CA CYS A 133 4.23 -22.74 2.66
C CYS A 133 4.92 -24.08 2.92
N LYS A 134 4.31 -24.90 3.76
CA LYS A 134 4.85 -26.24 4.07
C LYS A 134 4.64 -27.25 2.96
N ASP A 135 3.67 -27.00 2.07
CA ASP A 135 3.33 -27.91 0.98
C ASP A 135 4.15 -27.64 -0.28
N CYS A 136 4.14 -26.41 -0.80
CA CYS A 136 4.92 -26.07 -2.00
C CYS A 136 6.33 -25.58 -1.69
N LEU A 137 6.66 -25.32 -0.40
CA LEU A 137 7.95 -24.88 0.11
C LEU A 137 8.37 -23.48 -0.37
N GLU A 138 7.47 -22.74 -1.00
CA GLU A 138 7.75 -21.38 -1.45
C GLU A 138 7.71 -20.38 -0.29
N PRO A 139 8.65 -19.43 -0.25
CA PRO A 139 8.55 -18.30 0.65
C PRO A 139 7.41 -17.40 0.21
N ILE A 140 6.69 -16.83 1.17
CA ILE A 140 5.58 -15.91 0.92
C ILE A 140 5.76 -14.65 1.75
N ASP A 141 5.48 -13.50 1.13
CA ASP A 141 5.32 -12.26 1.87
C ASP A 141 3.87 -12.17 2.38
N TYR A 142 3.73 -11.80 3.63
CA TYR A 142 2.44 -11.52 4.23
C TYR A 142 2.36 -10.04 4.60
N PHE A 143 1.37 -9.34 4.08
CA PHE A 143 1.12 -7.94 4.47
C PHE A 143 0.46 -7.95 5.84
N LYS A 144 1.16 -7.43 6.85
CA LYS A 144 0.70 -7.49 8.24
C LYS A 144 -0.52 -6.60 8.47
N CYS A 145 -1.45 -7.08 9.30
CA CYS A 145 -2.58 -6.29 9.76
C CYS A 145 -2.10 -5.25 10.77
N ILE A 146 -2.46 -3.99 10.55
CA ILE A 146 -2.10 -2.84 11.39
C ILE A 146 -3.37 -2.11 11.83
#